data_42b846f6b5212c1065c410f132093786
#
_entry.id   42b846f6b5212c1065c410f132093786
#
_cell.length_a   1.000
_cell.length_b   1.000
_cell.length_c   1.000
_cell.angle_alpha   90.00
_cell.angle_beta   90.00
_cell.angle_gamma   90.00
#
_symmetry.space_group_name_H-M   'P 1'
#
loop_
_entity.id
_entity.type
_entity.pdbx_description
1 polymer ?
#
loop_
_entity_poly.entity_id
_entity_poly.type
_entity_poly.pdbx_seq_one_letter_code
_entity_poly.pdbx_strand_id
1 'polypeptide(L)'
;MKNTIIYIDGGNLYYGQLRGSANKWLDLEAFSAKLLNPDHAIAAVKYFTSRVIDKSADQCHTQRQSQYLTALATRPLVKIIEGRYREQSELLAPVQEPCTSCDRKRADGRIKVRRITEKMTDVNIADAMLRDAYERRTECLVLISGDTDLAPIVKTVRYHVGIPVLVFNPQRSICNELRRYATFYRNIPQGSADGCRLPDSFETSDGRTIRCPAAWMPGRTGDS
;
A
#
# COMPACT_ATOMS: atom_id res chain seq x y z
N MET A 1 -2.98 23.66 14.23
CA MET A 1 -2.93 22.55 13.24
C MET A 1 -2.78 21.26 14.02
N LYS A 2 -3.58 20.23 13.71
CA LYS A 2 -3.51 18.93 14.38
C LYS A 2 -2.29 18.15 13.90
N ASN A 3 -1.44 17.72 14.82
CA ASN A 3 -0.34 16.83 14.51
C ASN A 3 -0.89 15.49 14.00
N THR A 4 -0.57 15.12 12.75
CA THR A 4 -1.22 14.01 12.03
C THR A 4 -0.18 13.03 11.47
N ILE A 5 -0.35 11.74 11.75
CA ILE A 5 0.43 10.65 11.15
C ILE A 5 -0.44 9.88 10.16
N ILE A 6 0.12 9.58 8.99
CA ILE A 6 -0.55 8.90 7.90
C ILE A 6 0.02 7.49 7.75
N TYR A 7 -0.87 6.50 7.63
CA TYR A 7 -0.55 5.10 7.45
C TYR A 7 -1.10 4.66 6.09
N ILE A 8 -0.22 4.32 5.17
CA ILE A 8 -0.56 3.96 3.80
C ILE A 8 -0.30 2.48 3.59
N ASP A 9 -1.36 1.73 3.37
CA ASP A 9 -1.29 0.38 2.84
C ASP A 9 -0.92 0.44 1.35
N GLY A 10 0.33 0.11 1.04
CA GLY A 10 0.88 0.22 -0.31
C GLY A 10 0.19 -0.70 -1.31
N GLY A 11 -0.20 -1.91 -0.88
CA GLY A 11 -0.93 -2.85 -1.73
C GLY A 11 -2.33 -2.32 -2.06
N ASN A 12 -3.07 -1.89 -1.05
CA ASN A 12 -4.40 -1.33 -1.21
C ASN A 12 -4.38 -0.07 -2.10
N LEU A 13 -3.42 0.84 -1.87
CA LEU A 13 -3.25 2.05 -2.67
C LEU A 13 -2.91 1.70 -4.13
N TYR A 14 -1.98 0.77 -4.35
CA TYR A 14 -1.58 0.37 -5.70
C TYR A 14 -2.75 -0.20 -6.50
N TYR A 15 -3.44 -1.19 -5.94
CA TYR A 15 -4.56 -1.83 -6.66
C TYR A 15 -5.78 -0.94 -6.82
N GLY A 16 -6.02 -0.01 -5.88
CA GLY A 16 -7.18 0.89 -5.91
C GLY A 16 -7.00 2.12 -6.80
N GLN A 17 -5.79 2.69 -6.86
CA GLN A 17 -5.55 3.99 -7.49
C GLN A 17 -4.46 4.00 -8.56
N LEU A 18 -3.41 3.17 -8.43
CA LEU A 18 -2.20 3.32 -9.24
C LEU A 18 -2.06 2.28 -10.35
N ARG A 19 -2.64 1.08 -10.17
CA ARG A 19 -2.61 0.03 -11.19
C ARG A 19 -3.31 0.51 -12.46
N GLY A 20 -2.63 0.40 -13.61
CA GLY A 20 -3.16 0.88 -14.89
C GLY A 20 -3.18 2.40 -15.05
N SER A 21 -2.66 3.18 -14.09
CA SER A 21 -2.57 4.63 -14.17
C SER A 21 -1.15 5.11 -14.51
N ALA A 22 -1.02 6.37 -14.92
CA ALA A 22 0.25 7.06 -15.10
C ALA A 22 0.90 7.52 -13.76
N ASN A 23 0.21 7.31 -12.64
CA ASN A 23 0.56 7.89 -11.34
C ASN A 23 1.41 6.95 -10.45
N LYS A 24 2.04 5.91 -11.02
CA LYS A 24 2.85 4.94 -10.25
C LYS A 24 4.08 5.59 -9.59
N TRP A 25 4.57 6.72 -10.11
CA TRP A 25 5.68 7.51 -9.54
C TRP A 25 5.14 8.59 -8.60
N LEU A 26 4.36 8.18 -7.60
CA LEU A 26 3.58 9.05 -6.71
C LEU A 26 4.43 9.67 -5.60
N ASP A 27 4.32 10.98 -5.40
CA ASP A 27 4.78 11.65 -4.19
C ASP A 27 3.76 11.44 -3.07
N LEU A 28 4.09 10.59 -2.10
CA LEU A 28 3.19 10.25 -1.00
C LEU A 28 2.93 11.43 -0.05
N GLU A 29 3.87 12.36 0.09
CA GLU A 29 3.68 13.57 0.90
C GLU A 29 2.68 14.51 0.24
N ALA A 30 2.88 14.81 -1.06
CA ALA A 30 1.98 15.67 -1.83
C ALA A 30 0.57 15.05 -1.94
N PHE A 31 0.49 13.73 -2.17
CA PHE A 31 -0.78 13.02 -2.22
C PHE A 31 -1.52 13.08 -0.88
N SER A 32 -0.81 12.84 0.20
CA SER A 32 -1.38 12.89 1.55
C SER A 32 -1.88 14.28 1.91
N ALA A 33 -1.12 15.32 1.58
CA ALA A 33 -1.51 16.71 1.80
C ALA A 33 -2.78 17.09 1.00
N LYS A 34 -2.90 16.57 -0.24
CA LYS A 34 -4.08 16.81 -1.08
C LYS A 34 -5.37 16.18 -0.54
N LEU A 35 -5.26 15.09 0.24
CA LEU A 35 -6.42 14.43 0.84
C LEU A 35 -6.92 15.12 2.11
N LEU A 36 -6.08 15.89 2.79
CA LEU A 36 -6.35 16.49 4.07
C LEU A 36 -6.79 17.96 3.97
N ASN A 37 -7.49 18.41 4.98
CA ASN A 37 -7.78 19.83 5.16
C ASN A 37 -6.54 20.57 5.70
N PRO A 38 -6.43 21.89 5.48
CA PRO A 38 -5.29 22.70 5.92
C PRO A 38 -5.05 22.76 7.44
N ASP A 39 -6.00 22.29 8.25
CA ASP A 39 -5.89 22.24 9.71
C ASP A 39 -5.03 21.06 10.21
N HIS A 40 -4.57 20.17 9.32
CA HIS A 40 -3.68 19.05 9.61
C HIS A 40 -2.23 19.39 9.30
N ALA A 41 -1.33 19.19 10.27
CA ALA A 41 0.12 19.21 10.07
C ALA A 41 0.62 17.75 9.97
N ILE A 42 1.13 17.37 8.80
CA ILE A 42 1.64 16.01 8.58
C ILE A 42 3.00 15.87 9.27
N ALA A 43 3.05 15.05 10.32
CA ALA A 43 4.29 14.75 11.05
C ALA A 43 5.06 13.57 10.45
N ALA A 44 4.36 12.60 9.88
CA ALA A 44 4.96 11.46 9.19
C ALA A 44 3.98 10.79 8.24
N VAL A 45 4.51 10.18 7.18
CA VAL A 45 3.81 9.30 6.25
C VAL A 45 4.47 7.93 6.34
N LYS A 46 3.81 6.97 6.98
CA LYS A 46 4.27 5.59 7.12
C LYS A 46 3.73 4.76 5.96
N TYR A 47 4.61 4.34 5.08
CA TYR A 47 4.28 3.56 3.89
C TYR A 47 4.60 2.09 4.12
N PHE A 48 3.58 1.26 4.14
CA PHE A 48 3.69 -0.18 4.37
C PHE A 48 3.62 -0.91 3.04
N THR A 49 4.63 -1.71 2.76
CA THR A 49 4.73 -2.43 1.48
C THR A 49 5.54 -3.71 1.66
N SER A 50 5.48 -4.59 0.67
CA SER A 50 6.35 -5.76 0.59
C SER A 50 7.07 -5.78 -0.74
N ARG A 51 8.33 -6.23 -0.76
CA ARG A 51 9.10 -6.29 -2.00
C ARG A 51 8.50 -7.32 -2.93
N VAL A 52 8.13 -6.90 -4.13
CA VAL A 52 7.57 -7.78 -5.16
C VAL A 52 8.57 -8.88 -5.50
N ILE A 53 8.08 -10.11 -5.62
CA ILE A 53 8.86 -11.24 -6.14
C ILE A 53 8.47 -11.40 -7.60
N ASP A 54 9.39 -11.10 -8.51
CA ASP A 54 9.17 -11.32 -9.94
C ASP A 54 9.02 -12.81 -10.24
N LYS A 55 7.94 -13.13 -10.94
CA LYS A 55 7.65 -14.49 -11.44
C LYS A 55 8.30 -14.76 -12.80
N SER A 56 8.76 -13.70 -13.47
CA SER A 56 9.39 -13.74 -14.78
C SER A 56 10.91 -13.57 -14.67
N ALA A 57 11.65 -14.04 -15.68
CA ALA A 57 13.10 -13.86 -15.78
C ALA A 57 13.52 -12.37 -15.90
N ASP A 58 12.59 -11.48 -16.24
CA ASP A 58 12.85 -10.06 -16.54
C ASP A 58 13.13 -9.18 -15.32
N GLN A 59 12.76 -9.59 -14.11
CA GLN A 59 12.92 -8.84 -12.85
C GLN A 59 12.54 -7.34 -12.92
N CYS A 60 11.79 -6.93 -13.93
CA CYS A 60 11.44 -5.53 -14.20
C CYS A 60 10.60 -4.91 -13.09
N HIS A 61 9.67 -5.68 -12.50
CA HIS A 61 8.79 -5.19 -11.44
C HIS A 61 9.57 -4.91 -10.16
N THR A 62 10.46 -5.82 -9.78
CA THR A 62 11.34 -5.67 -8.61
C THR A 62 12.25 -4.46 -8.76
N GLN A 63 12.86 -4.25 -9.94
CA GLN A 63 13.70 -3.09 -10.19
C GLN A 63 12.93 -1.78 -10.12
N ARG A 64 11.75 -1.69 -10.77
CA ARG A 64 10.91 -0.48 -10.73
C ARG A 64 10.44 -0.15 -9.32
N GLN A 65 10.01 -1.16 -8.55
CA GLN A 65 9.66 -0.95 -7.15
C GLN A 65 10.87 -0.50 -6.34
N SER A 66 12.05 -1.10 -6.54
CA SER A 66 13.27 -0.70 -5.83
C SER A 66 13.64 0.75 -6.09
N GLN A 67 13.57 1.21 -7.35
CA GLN A 67 13.78 2.61 -7.71
C GLN A 67 12.78 3.54 -7.01
N TYR A 68 11.50 3.14 -6.97
CA TYR A 68 10.47 3.92 -6.30
C TYR A 68 10.70 4.01 -4.78
N LEU A 69 11.01 2.90 -4.13
CA LEU A 69 11.30 2.90 -2.69
C LEU A 69 12.55 3.74 -2.37
N THR A 70 13.58 3.69 -3.24
CA THR A 70 14.76 4.56 -3.11
C THR A 70 14.37 6.04 -3.23
N ALA A 71 13.50 6.39 -4.18
CA ALA A 71 12.99 7.75 -4.32
C ALA A 71 12.17 8.20 -3.10
N LEU A 72 11.29 7.35 -2.60
CA LEU A 72 10.49 7.64 -1.40
C LEU A 72 11.36 7.82 -0.15
N ALA A 73 12.45 7.07 -0.03
CA ALA A 73 13.37 7.18 1.11
C ALA A 73 14.09 8.54 1.20
N THR A 74 14.09 9.34 0.11
CA THR A 74 14.62 10.72 0.13
C THR A 74 13.61 11.74 0.65
N ARG A 75 12.33 11.34 0.81
CA ARG A 75 11.29 12.25 1.30
C ARG A 75 11.34 12.32 2.81
N PRO A 76 11.43 13.54 3.41
CA PRO A 76 11.72 13.71 4.83
C PRO A 76 10.63 13.14 5.77
N LEU A 77 9.37 13.17 5.34
CA LEU A 77 8.26 12.68 6.16
C LEU A 77 7.94 11.20 5.90
N VAL A 78 8.49 10.60 4.83
CA VAL A 78 8.18 9.21 4.46
C VAL A 78 9.03 8.22 5.25
N LYS A 79 8.36 7.26 5.89
CA LYS A 79 8.98 6.11 6.56
C LYS A 79 8.46 4.83 5.92
N ILE A 80 9.36 4.07 5.28
CA ILE A 80 9.02 2.81 4.63
C ILE A 80 9.11 1.69 5.66
N ILE A 81 8.05 0.90 5.78
CA ILE A 81 7.97 -0.29 6.64
C ILE A 81 7.68 -1.49 5.74
N GLU A 82 8.64 -2.42 5.67
CA GLU A 82 8.54 -3.56 4.77
C GLU A 82 7.95 -4.78 5.49
N GLY A 83 6.92 -5.38 4.87
CA GLY A 83 6.46 -6.72 5.14
C GLY A 83 7.34 -7.76 4.44
N ARG A 84 6.86 -9.01 4.37
CA ARG A 84 7.57 -10.11 3.72
C ARG A 84 6.64 -10.91 2.82
N TYR A 85 7.14 -11.34 1.68
CA TYR A 85 6.50 -12.41 0.93
C TYR A 85 6.99 -13.77 1.42
N ARG A 86 6.04 -14.69 1.57
CA ARG A 86 6.32 -16.11 1.83
C ARG A 86 5.88 -16.94 0.63
N GLU A 87 6.84 -17.67 0.10
CA GLU A 87 6.56 -18.65 -0.92
C GLU A 87 6.35 -20.01 -0.26
N GLN A 88 5.26 -20.68 -0.61
CA GLN A 88 4.90 -22.00 -0.13
C GLN A 88 4.39 -22.85 -1.28
N SER A 89 4.69 -24.14 -1.24
CA SER A 89 4.05 -25.13 -2.11
C SER A 89 2.92 -25.79 -1.33
N GLU A 90 1.70 -25.71 -1.85
CA GLU A 90 0.51 -26.28 -1.24
C GLU A 90 -0.12 -27.31 -2.18
N LEU A 91 -0.73 -28.35 -1.60
CA LEU A 91 -1.53 -29.32 -2.34
C LEU A 91 -2.99 -28.91 -2.18
N LEU A 92 -3.58 -28.42 -3.28
CA LEU A 92 -4.98 -27.97 -3.29
C LEU A 92 -5.85 -28.93 -4.10
N ALA A 93 -7.08 -29.14 -3.65
CA ALA A 93 -8.09 -29.78 -4.45
C ALA A 93 -8.53 -28.85 -5.58
N PRO A 94 -8.67 -29.33 -6.83
CA PRO A 94 -9.21 -28.52 -7.91
C PRO A 94 -10.69 -28.19 -7.66
N VAL A 95 -11.10 -26.98 -8.06
CA VAL A 95 -12.51 -26.53 -7.93
C VAL A 95 -13.39 -27.18 -9.01
N GLN A 96 -12.80 -27.59 -10.13
CA GLN A 96 -13.46 -28.29 -11.23
C GLN A 96 -12.86 -29.66 -11.42
N GLU A 97 -13.65 -30.58 -12.02
CA GLU A 97 -13.15 -31.89 -12.39
C GLU A 97 -11.87 -31.76 -13.22
N PRO A 98 -10.91 -32.65 -12.98
CA PRO A 98 -9.58 -32.52 -13.56
C PRO A 98 -9.64 -32.62 -15.08
N CYS A 99 -8.87 -31.76 -15.75
CA CYS A 99 -8.63 -31.87 -17.19
C CYS A 99 -8.14 -33.27 -17.54
N THR A 100 -8.87 -33.97 -18.40
CA THR A 100 -8.48 -35.31 -18.90
C THR A 100 -7.27 -35.29 -19.81
N SER A 101 -6.85 -34.11 -20.28
CA SER A 101 -5.77 -33.90 -21.25
C SER A 101 -4.42 -33.53 -20.64
N CYS A 102 -4.30 -33.35 -19.32
CA CYS A 102 -3.03 -33.02 -18.70
C CYS A 102 -2.68 -33.96 -17.54
N ASP A 103 -1.47 -34.52 -17.57
CA ASP A 103 -0.89 -35.41 -16.55
C ASP A 103 -0.48 -34.71 -15.24
N ARG A 104 -1.10 -33.56 -14.90
CA ARG A 104 -0.68 -32.78 -13.72
C ARG A 104 -1.30 -33.26 -12.41
N LYS A 105 -1.92 -34.42 -12.40
CA LYS A 105 -2.55 -35.00 -11.21
C LYS A 105 -1.60 -35.88 -10.42
N ARG A 106 -1.65 -35.76 -9.10
CA ARG A 106 -1.20 -36.83 -8.23
C ARG A 106 -2.31 -37.90 -8.14
N ALA A 107 -1.95 -39.11 -7.72
CA ALA A 107 -2.90 -40.21 -7.52
C ALA A 107 -4.06 -39.88 -6.57
N ASP A 108 -3.89 -38.88 -5.70
CA ASP A 108 -4.93 -38.37 -4.75
C ASP A 108 -5.80 -37.23 -5.33
N GLY A 109 -5.68 -36.93 -6.63
CA GLY A 109 -6.46 -35.87 -7.28
C GLY A 109 -6.06 -34.43 -6.93
N ARG A 110 -5.02 -34.22 -6.10
CA ARG A 110 -4.56 -32.89 -5.71
C ARG A 110 -3.53 -32.32 -6.68
N ILE A 111 -3.51 -31.00 -6.77
CA ILE A 111 -2.56 -30.24 -7.61
C ILE A 111 -1.58 -29.52 -6.69
N LYS A 112 -0.29 -29.68 -6.94
CA LYS A 112 0.74 -28.89 -6.25
C LYS A 112 0.79 -27.50 -6.86
N VAL A 113 0.45 -26.47 -6.08
CA VAL A 113 0.48 -25.08 -6.49
C VAL A 113 1.58 -24.34 -5.71
N ARG A 114 2.21 -23.40 -6.39
CA ARG A 114 3.11 -22.42 -5.78
C ARG A 114 2.28 -21.22 -5.36
N ARG A 115 2.21 -20.95 -4.07
CA ARG A 115 1.50 -19.81 -3.50
C ARG A 115 2.48 -18.80 -2.92
N ILE A 116 2.38 -17.58 -3.40
CA ILE A 116 3.13 -16.45 -2.85
C ILE A 116 2.11 -15.60 -2.09
N THR A 117 2.29 -15.48 -0.78
CA THR A 117 1.42 -14.67 0.08
C THR A 117 2.22 -13.59 0.76
N GLU A 118 1.66 -12.39 0.79
CA GLU A 118 2.17 -11.31 1.61
C GLU A 118 1.90 -11.61 3.08
N LYS A 119 2.83 -11.24 3.94
CA LYS A 119 2.75 -11.42 5.39
C LYS A 119 3.28 -10.18 6.09
N MET A 120 2.70 -9.87 7.24
CA MET A 120 3.11 -8.84 8.19
C MET A 120 2.65 -7.41 7.85
N THR A 121 2.22 -7.06 6.65
CA THR A 121 1.86 -5.68 6.31
C THR A 121 0.75 -5.16 7.21
N ASP A 122 -0.37 -5.87 7.33
CA ASP A 122 -1.52 -5.47 8.16
C ASP A 122 -1.16 -5.43 9.64
N VAL A 123 -0.36 -6.41 10.11
CA VAL A 123 0.13 -6.45 11.48
C VAL A 123 1.06 -5.28 11.77
N ASN A 124 1.93 -4.91 10.83
CA ASN A 124 2.83 -3.75 10.96
C ASN A 124 2.03 -2.43 10.98
N ILE A 125 0.98 -2.31 10.16
CA ILE A 125 0.06 -1.16 10.20
C ILE A 125 -0.59 -1.07 11.56
N ALA A 126 -1.15 -2.19 12.05
CA ALA A 126 -1.84 -2.28 13.32
C ALA A 126 -0.91 -1.91 14.49
N ASP A 127 0.28 -2.50 14.55
CA ASP A 127 1.29 -2.20 15.58
C ASP A 127 1.68 -0.73 15.57
N ALA A 128 1.98 -0.18 14.39
CA ALA A 128 2.38 1.22 14.26
C ALA A 128 1.27 2.18 14.69
N MET A 129 0.01 1.92 14.28
CA MET A 129 -1.13 2.74 14.68
C MET A 129 -1.37 2.71 16.19
N LEU A 130 -1.34 1.51 16.81
CA LEU A 130 -1.51 1.37 18.24
C LEU A 130 -0.39 2.04 19.01
N ARG A 131 0.87 1.82 18.64
CA ARG A 131 2.03 2.40 19.30
C ARG A 131 1.97 3.92 19.29
N ASP A 132 1.78 4.53 18.11
CA ASP A 132 1.72 5.98 18.00
C ASP A 132 0.53 6.58 18.77
N ALA A 133 -0.60 5.86 18.80
CA ALA A 133 -1.77 6.28 19.55
C ALA A 133 -1.56 6.22 21.08
N TYR A 134 -1.06 5.10 21.61
CA TYR A 134 -0.81 4.96 23.05
C TYR A 134 0.31 5.86 23.53
N GLU A 135 1.35 6.06 22.74
CA GLU A 135 2.46 6.97 23.07
C GLU A 135 2.12 8.45 22.81
N ARG A 136 0.90 8.75 22.39
CA ARG A 136 0.43 10.14 22.12
C ARG A 136 1.32 10.91 21.15
N ARG A 137 1.88 10.24 20.16
CA ARG A 137 2.76 10.88 19.16
C ARG A 137 2.01 11.71 18.14
N THR A 138 0.68 11.63 18.12
CA THR A 138 -0.18 12.26 17.16
C THR A 138 -1.53 12.61 17.76
N GLU A 139 -2.17 13.65 17.23
CA GLU A 139 -3.52 14.09 17.61
C GLU A 139 -4.59 13.53 16.66
N CYS A 140 -4.17 13.01 15.51
CA CYS A 140 -5.05 12.40 14.51
C CYS A 140 -4.30 11.35 13.72
N LEU A 141 -4.91 10.17 13.52
CA LEU A 141 -4.40 9.14 12.62
C LEU A 141 -5.19 9.15 11.31
N VAL A 142 -4.47 8.97 10.21
CA VAL A 142 -5.06 8.82 8.87
C VAL A 142 -4.68 7.47 8.31
N LEU A 143 -5.66 6.63 8.01
CA LEU A 143 -5.46 5.34 7.36
C LEU A 143 -5.87 5.44 5.89
N ILE A 144 -4.95 5.09 4.99
CA ILE A 144 -5.22 4.93 3.56
C ILE A 144 -5.22 3.43 3.26
N SER A 145 -6.39 2.80 3.44
CA SER A 145 -6.67 1.39 3.14
C SER A 145 -8.17 1.16 3.06
N GLY A 146 -8.58 0.13 2.32
CA GLY A 146 -9.95 -0.41 2.30
C GLY A 146 -10.04 -1.79 2.94
N ASP A 147 -8.98 -2.25 3.63
CA ASP A 147 -8.92 -3.58 4.22
C ASP A 147 -9.75 -3.66 5.50
N THR A 148 -10.68 -4.63 5.54
CA THR A 148 -11.55 -4.89 6.68
C THR A 148 -10.79 -5.38 7.90
N ASP A 149 -9.66 -6.05 7.72
CA ASP A 149 -8.84 -6.60 8.81
C ASP A 149 -8.25 -5.49 9.71
N LEU A 150 -8.19 -4.25 9.20
CA LEU A 150 -7.77 -3.08 9.96
C LEU A 150 -8.90 -2.41 10.76
N ALA A 151 -10.16 -2.84 10.61
CA ALA A 151 -11.29 -2.25 11.33
C ALA A 151 -11.20 -2.37 12.87
N PRO A 152 -10.72 -3.50 13.46
CA PRO A 152 -10.53 -3.60 14.89
C PRO A 152 -9.55 -2.55 15.44
N ILE A 153 -8.50 -2.23 14.72
CA ILE A 153 -7.50 -1.23 15.14
C ILE A 153 -8.08 0.17 15.11
N VAL A 154 -8.81 0.52 14.04
CA VAL A 154 -9.52 1.80 13.93
C VAL A 154 -10.50 1.96 15.10
N LYS A 155 -11.25 0.90 15.44
CA LYS A 155 -12.15 0.87 16.59
C LYS A 155 -11.40 1.13 17.90
N THR A 156 -10.31 0.41 18.14
CA THR A 156 -9.50 0.52 19.37
C THR A 156 -8.93 1.94 19.53
N VAL A 157 -8.29 2.47 18.50
CA VAL A 157 -7.70 3.81 18.54
C VAL A 157 -8.75 4.86 18.82
N ARG A 158 -9.90 4.80 18.13
CA ARG A 158 -10.95 5.81 18.29
C ARG A 158 -11.65 5.74 19.64
N TYR A 159 -12.07 4.54 20.08
CA TYR A 159 -12.96 4.41 21.22
C TYR A 159 -12.26 4.09 22.54
N HIS A 160 -11.10 3.44 22.50
CA HIS A 160 -10.36 3.12 23.72
C HIS A 160 -9.20 4.09 24.00
N VAL A 161 -8.50 4.53 22.94
CA VAL A 161 -7.42 5.51 23.10
C VAL A 161 -7.94 6.94 23.01
N GLY A 162 -9.05 7.15 22.28
CA GLY A 162 -9.71 8.45 22.14
C GLY A 162 -9.06 9.39 21.12
N ILE A 163 -8.31 8.84 20.15
CA ILE A 163 -7.70 9.63 19.06
C ILE A 163 -8.56 9.49 17.80
N PRO A 164 -8.89 10.60 17.11
CA PRO A 164 -9.62 10.56 15.85
C PRO A 164 -8.86 9.75 14.78
N VAL A 165 -9.61 8.92 14.04
CA VAL A 165 -9.08 8.17 12.90
C VAL A 165 -9.86 8.53 11.64
N LEU A 166 -9.18 9.11 10.65
CA LEU A 166 -9.71 9.37 9.32
C LEU A 166 -9.34 8.21 8.41
N VAL A 167 -10.28 7.70 7.66
CA VAL A 167 -10.07 6.60 6.70
C VAL A 167 -10.34 7.09 5.30
N PHE A 168 -9.34 6.97 4.44
CA PHE A 168 -9.44 7.19 3.00
C PHE A 168 -9.28 5.84 2.30
N ASN A 169 -10.39 5.32 1.79
CA ASN A 169 -10.39 4.04 1.10
C ASN A 169 -10.01 4.22 -0.39
N PRO A 170 -8.90 3.63 -0.86
CA PRO A 170 -8.50 3.73 -2.26
C PRO A 170 -9.32 2.84 -3.20
N GLN A 171 -10.10 1.88 -2.67
CA GLN A 171 -10.92 0.97 -3.45
C GLN A 171 -12.23 1.63 -3.88
N ARG A 172 -12.86 1.07 -4.93
CA ARG A 172 -14.19 1.55 -5.40
C ARG A 172 -15.32 1.12 -4.47
N SER A 173 -15.21 -0.07 -3.91
CA SER A 173 -16.21 -0.61 -2.98
C SER A 173 -16.10 0.07 -1.60
N ILE A 174 -17.24 0.22 -0.94
CA ILE A 174 -17.29 0.75 0.43
C ILE A 174 -16.93 -0.38 1.39
N CYS A 175 -16.02 -0.10 2.32
CA CYS A 175 -15.76 -0.96 3.47
C CYS A 175 -16.64 -0.51 4.65
N ASN A 176 -17.72 -1.23 4.90
CA ASN A 176 -18.70 -0.86 5.93
C ASN A 176 -18.13 -0.92 7.35
N GLU A 177 -17.24 -1.87 7.65
CA GLU A 177 -16.59 -2.00 8.94
C GLU A 177 -15.71 -0.78 9.24
N LEU A 178 -14.83 -0.42 8.33
CA LEU A 178 -13.99 0.79 8.47
C LEU A 178 -14.85 2.05 8.58
N ARG A 179 -15.89 2.18 7.74
CA ARG A 179 -16.83 3.32 7.78
C ARG A 179 -17.52 3.43 9.13
N ARG A 180 -17.91 2.32 9.74
CA ARG A 180 -18.58 2.28 11.05
C ARG A 180 -17.69 2.81 12.17
N TYR A 181 -16.41 2.49 12.15
CA TYR A 181 -15.51 2.79 13.26
C TYR A 181 -14.65 4.04 13.04
N ALA A 182 -14.49 4.52 11.82
CA ALA A 182 -13.76 5.75 11.54
C ALA A 182 -14.47 7.00 12.09
N THR A 183 -13.69 8.02 12.47
CA THR A 183 -14.23 9.36 12.77
C THR A 183 -14.72 10.03 11.48
N PHE A 184 -13.98 9.82 10.39
CA PHE A 184 -14.34 10.24 9.05
C PHE A 184 -13.96 9.13 8.06
N TYR A 185 -14.81 8.88 7.08
CA TYR A 185 -14.58 7.87 6.04
C TYR A 185 -14.92 8.44 4.67
N ARG A 186 -14.04 8.25 3.71
CA ARG A 186 -14.28 8.62 2.31
C ARG A 186 -13.54 7.68 1.37
N ASN A 187 -14.20 7.25 0.28
CA ASN A 187 -13.51 6.62 -0.84
C ASN A 187 -12.70 7.70 -1.59
N ILE A 188 -11.47 7.36 -1.97
CA ILE A 188 -10.63 8.25 -2.77
C ILE A 188 -11.15 8.24 -4.22
N PRO A 189 -11.56 9.39 -4.78
CA PRO A 189 -11.99 9.44 -6.16
C PRO A 189 -10.85 9.06 -7.12
N GLN A 190 -11.20 8.44 -8.25
CA GLN A 190 -10.22 8.19 -9.31
C GLN A 190 -9.60 9.52 -9.80
N GLY A 191 -8.32 9.50 -10.14
CA GLY A 191 -7.60 10.73 -10.51
C GLY A 191 -7.14 11.59 -9.33
N SER A 192 -7.43 11.22 -8.07
CA SER A 192 -6.95 11.99 -6.91
C SER A 192 -5.43 12.06 -6.83
N ALA A 193 -4.72 11.08 -7.40
CA ALA A 193 -3.27 11.04 -7.48
C ALA A 193 -2.68 11.97 -8.58
N ASP A 194 -3.53 12.52 -9.46
CA ASP A 194 -3.07 13.40 -10.55
C ASP A 194 -2.43 14.67 -9.98
N GLY A 195 -1.29 15.04 -10.55
CA GLY A 195 -0.48 16.18 -10.09
C GLY A 195 0.34 15.92 -8.82
N CYS A 196 0.25 14.74 -8.21
CA CYS A 196 1.05 14.35 -7.04
C CYS A 196 2.23 13.44 -7.46
N ARG A 197 3.01 13.86 -8.43
CA ARG A 197 4.10 13.07 -9.00
C ARG A 197 5.44 13.54 -8.47
N LEU A 198 6.33 12.60 -8.13
CA LEU A 198 7.74 12.90 -7.89
C LEU A 198 8.38 13.47 -9.16
N PRO A 199 9.44 14.30 -9.06
CA PRO A 199 10.23 14.71 -10.22
C PRO A 199 10.73 13.49 -11.00
N ASP A 200 10.83 13.61 -12.33
CA ASP A 200 11.28 12.50 -13.18
C ASP A 200 12.75 12.13 -12.95
N SER A 201 13.54 13.09 -12.47
CA SER A 201 14.93 12.89 -12.08
C SER A 201 15.31 13.89 -10.99
N PHE A 202 16.06 13.44 -10.00
CA PHE A 202 16.63 14.29 -8.96
C PHE A 202 17.90 13.65 -8.37
N GLU A 203 18.76 14.49 -7.80
CA GLU A 203 19.97 14.04 -7.11
C GLU A 203 19.72 13.88 -5.62
N THR A 204 20.26 12.82 -5.05
CA THR A 204 20.29 12.60 -3.60
C THR A 204 21.45 13.37 -2.96
N SER A 205 21.40 13.54 -1.64
CA SER A 205 22.47 14.24 -0.88
C SER A 205 23.84 13.58 -1.00
N ASP A 206 23.89 12.30 -1.39
CA ASP A 206 25.14 11.54 -1.62
C ASP A 206 25.56 11.52 -3.11
N GLY A 207 24.97 12.38 -3.95
CA GLY A 207 25.34 12.57 -5.35
C GLY A 207 24.81 11.50 -6.32
N ARG A 208 23.94 10.60 -5.88
CA ARG A 208 23.31 9.61 -6.77
C ARG A 208 22.11 10.23 -7.49
N THR A 209 22.00 9.98 -8.78
CA THR A 209 20.81 10.36 -9.55
C THR A 209 19.76 9.27 -9.48
N ILE A 210 18.58 9.61 -8.98
CA ILE A 210 17.39 8.75 -9.03
C ILE A 210 16.53 9.21 -10.21
N ARG A 211 16.06 8.26 -11.02
CA ARG A 211 15.22 8.52 -12.19
C ARG A 211 13.93 7.71 -12.10
N CYS A 212 12.85 8.28 -12.62
CA CYS A 212 11.61 7.56 -12.83
C CYS A 212 11.85 6.38 -13.79
N PRO A 213 11.33 5.18 -13.49
CA PRO A 213 11.35 4.08 -14.45
C PRO A 213 10.74 4.48 -15.79
N ALA A 214 11.39 4.12 -16.89
CA ALA A 214 10.92 4.50 -18.24
C ALA A 214 9.48 4.07 -18.53
N ALA A 215 9.05 2.91 -17.99
CA ALA A 215 7.69 2.41 -18.12
C ALA A 215 6.63 3.24 -17.35
N TRP A 216 7.06 4.13 -16.45
CA TRP A 216 6.17 5.00 -15.64
C TRP A 216 6.24 6.47 -16.07
N MET A 217 6.95 6.76 -17.15
CA MET A 217 6.99 8.09 -17.73
C MET A 217 5.66 8.44 -18.42
N PRO A 218 5.17 9.68 -18.32
CA PRO A 218 3.95 10.11 -19.00
C PRO A 218 4.00 9.83 -20.50
N GLY A 219 2.88 9.37 -21.07
CA GLY A 219 2.77 9.11 -22.52
C GLY A 219 3.19 7.69 -22.96
N ARG A 220 3.67 6.82 -22.06
CA ARG A 220 3.88 5.40 -22.36
C ARG A 220 2.80 4.56 -21.67
N THR A 221 1.75 4.23 -22.40
CA THR A 221 0.77 3.20 -22.02
C THR A 221 1.38 1.84 -22.31
N GLY A 222 1.83 1.15 -21.27
CA GLY A 222 2.42 -0.17 -21.42
C GLY A 222 2.78 -0.80 -20.08
N ASP A 223 1.76 -1.27 -19.36
CA ASP A 223 1.85 -2.35 -18.38
C ASP A 223 0.45 -2.94 -18.22
N SER A 224 0.17 -3.97 -19.01
CA SER A 224 -0.94 -4.90 -18.80
C SER A 224 -0.55 -5.94 -17.75
#